data_791c9df8df23c2127e3ac277516236a6
#
_entry.id   791c9df8df23c2127e3ac277516236a6
#
_cell.length_a   1.000
_cell.length_b   1.000
_cell.length_c   1.000
_cell.angle_alpha   90.00
_cell.angle_beta   90.00
_cell.angle_gamma   90.00
#
_symmetry.space_group_name_H-M   'P 1'
#
loop_
_entity.id
_entity.type
_entity.pdbx_description
1 polymer ?
#
loop_
_entity_poly.entity_id
_entity_poly.type
_entity_poly.pdbx_seq_one_letter_code
_entity_poly.pdbx_strand_id
1 'polypeptide(L)'
;GSEMCIRDSLFSIKRPAMAFIAMGAVVLTITGAEALYADMGHVGAPSIRLAWFGLVLPCLLINYLGQGAMILSHPDWIDNPFFRMAPDWATIPLVTIATMATVIASQAVISGAFSMSSEAARLGLLPRLGVRHTSKSEGGQIYIPEVNWTLFIGVLALILIFQTSSKLATAYGLAVTGTFLLTTSLFLVLAHRAWHWPMWALIFFGVIVGGVELSIFSANLLKIASGGWIPLLFATIVVIIMTTWRRGTAYIAKQRQDDEGPLDDFLNWMHETKPTRVPG
;
A
#
# COMPACT_ATOMS: atom_id res chain seq x y z
N GLY A 1 -15.60 -0.97 -29.70
CA GLY A 1 -14.66 -0.14 -28.91
C GLY A 1 -15.00 1.35 -28.95
N SER A 2 -15.27 1.92 -30.12
CA SER A 2 -15.52 3.37 -30.25
C SER A 2 -16.85 3.84 -29.62
N GLU A 3 -17.92 3.08 -29.77
CA GLU A 3 -19.24 3.45 -29.22
C GLU A 3 -19.25 3.45 -27.68
N MET A 4 -18.52 2.54 -27.04
CA MET A 4 -18.43 2.48 -25.57
C MET A 4 -17.70 3.72 -25.01
N CYS A 5 -16.57 4.08 -25.61
CA CYS A 5 -15.84 5.30 -25.22
C CYS A 5 -16.65 6.58 -25.44
N ILE A 6 -17.44 6.65 -26.51
CA ILE A 6 -18.31 7.79 -26.80
C ILE A 6 -19.44 7.88 -25.75
N ARG A 7 -20.05 6.76 -25.36
CA ARG A 7 -21.10 6.72 -24.33
C ARG A 7 -20.55 7.11 -22.95
N ASP A 8 -19.35 6.65 -22.59
CA ASP A 8 -18.70 7.00 -21.32
C ASP A 8 -18.33 8.49 -21.26
N SER A 9 -17.82 9.03 -22.37
CA SER A 9 -17.56 10.47 -22.49
C SER A 9 -18.84 11.30 -22.42
N LEU A 10 -19.89 10.87 -23.10
CA LEU A 10 -21.20 11.52 -23.05
C LEU A 10 -21.83 11.44 -21.66
N PHE A 11 -21.66 10.31 -20.94
CA PHE A 11 -22.13 10.19 -19.56
C PHE A 11 -21.40 11.15 -18.64
N SER A 12 -20.07 11.25 -18.78
CA SER A 12 -19.24 12.14 -17.97
C SER A 12 -19.58 13.61 -18.20
N ILE A 13 -19.90 13.99 -19.45
CA ILE A 13 -20.33 15.36 -19.79
C ILE A 13 -21.75 15.66 -19.31
N LYS A 14 -22.67 14.71 -19.50
CA LYS A 14 -24.09 14.91 -19.15
C LYS A 14 -24.38 14.84 -17.65
N ARG A 15 -23.57 14.06 -16.90
CA ARG A 15 -23.77 13.86 -15.45
C ARG A 15 -22.42 13.93 -14.70
N PRO A 16 -21.77 15.10 -14.66
CA PRO A 16 -20.42 15.24 -14.12
C PRO A 16 -20.30 14.84 -12.65
N ALA A 17 -21.29 15.12 -11.83
CA ALA A 17 -21.29 14.73 -10.41
C ALA A 17 -21.34 13.21 -10.22
N MET A 18 -22.17 12.49 -11.00
CA MET A 18 -22.21 11.04 -10.94
C MET A 18 -20.92 10.41 -11.49
N ALA A 19 -20.38 10.94 -12.57
CA ALA A 19 -19.11 10.49 -13.13
C ALA A 19 -17.96 10.67 -12.12
N PHE A 20 -17.94 11.79 -11.41
CA PHE A 20 -16.97 12.07 -10.37
C PHE A 20 -17.05 11.07 -9.21
N ILE A 21 -18.24 10.76 -8.72
CA ILE A 21 -18.44 9.76 -7.66
C ILE A 21 -18.06 8.36 -8.15
N ALA A 22 -18.42 8.00 -9.41
CA ALA A 22 -18.07 6.72 -10.02
C ALA A 22 -16.55 6.55 -10.18
N MET A 23 -15.82 7.63 -10.49
CA MET A 23 -14.36 7.61 -10.61
C MET A 23 -13.69 7.10 -9.31
N GLY A 24 -14.20 7.49 -8.14
CA GLY A 24 -13.72 6.98 -6.86
C GLY A 24 -13.98 5.47 -6.64
N ALA A 25 -14.97 4.87 -7.34
CA ALA A 25 -15.23 3.44 -7.29
C ALA A 25 -14.39 2.66 -8.33
N VAL A 26 -14.16 3.26 -9.50
CA VAL A 26 -13.35 2.66 -10.59
C VAL A 26 -11.91 2.35 -10.13
N VAL A 27 -11.34 3.15 -9.24
CA VAL A 27 -10.00 2.90 -8.68
C VAL A 27 -9.88 1.53 -8.01
N LEU A 28 -10.96 1.04 -7.39
CA LEU A 28 -10.95 -0.29 -6.75
C LEU A 28 -10.70 -1.43 -7.75
N THR A 29 -10.95 -1.22 -9.04
CA THR A 29 -10.68 -2.21 -10.10
C THR A 29 -9.21 -2.28 -10.50
N ILE A 30 -8.40 -1.27 -10.16
CA ILE A 30 -6.98 -1.14 -10.55
C ILE A 30 -6.04 -1.35 -9.35
N THR A 31 -6.55 -1.79 -8.22
CA THR A 31 -5.78 -2.02 -6.99
C THR A 31 -5.07 -3.38 -7.01
N GLY A 32 -4.09 -3.58 -6.15
CA GLY A 32 -3.31 -4.81 -6.01
C GLY A 32 -1.88 -4.71 -6.54
N ALA A 33 -1.46 -3.56 -7.07
CA ALA A 33 -0.10 -3.36 -7.54
C ALA A 33 0.93 -3.48 -6.40
N GLU A 34 0.56 -3.10 -5.17
CA GLU A 34 1.41 -3.23 -3.99
C GLU A 34 1.77 -4.69 -3.69
N ALA A 35 0.81 -5.62 -3.82
CA ALA A 35 1.07 -7.04 -3.67
C ALA A 35 2.00 -7.56 -4.78
N LEU A 36 1.79 -7.11 -6.02
CA LEU A 36 2.66 -7.44 -7.14
C LEU A 36 4.09 -6.97 -6.93
N TYR A 37 4.31 -5.77 -6.40
CA TYR A 37 5.65 -5.26 -6.10
C TYR A 37 6.33 -6.03 -4.97
N ALA A 38 5.58 -6.45 -3.94
CA ALA A 38 6.12 -7.31 -2.88
C ALA A 38 6.60 -8.64 -3.45
N ASP A 39 5.81 -9.29 -4.32
CA ASP A 39 6.16 -10.55 -4.96
C ASP A 39 7.33 -10.41 -5.94
N MET A 40 7.46 -9.27 -6.62
CA MET A 40 8.63 -8.99 -7.49
C MET A 40 9.95 -9.02 -6.73
N GLY A 41 9.95 -8.60 -5.47
CA GLY A 41 11.11 -8.67 -4.59
C GLY A 41 11.52 -10.10 -4.23
N HIS A 42 10.58 -11.05 -4.23
CA HIS A 42 10.84 -12.43 -3.85
C HIS A 42 11.11 -13.37 -5.03
N VAL A 43 10.37 -13.22 -6.14
CA VAL A 43 10.37 -14.19 -7.26
C VAL A 43 11.17 -13.68 -8.48
N GLY A 44 11.41 -12.39 -8.55
CA GLY A 44 12.11 -11.73 -9.66
C GLY A 44 11.21 -11.35 -10.83
N ALA A 45 11.60 -10.30 -11.54
CA ALA A 45 10.82 -9.70 -12.62
C ALA A 45 10.53 -10.61 -13.83
N PRO A 46 11.45 -11.50 -14.30
CA PRO A 46 11.20 -12.33 -15.47
C PRO A 46 10.05 -13.32 -15.25
N SER A 47 10.01 -13.99 -14.11
CA SER A 47 8.97 -14.97 -13.77
C SER A 47 7.60 -14.33 -13.69
N ILE A 48 7.53 -13.15 -13.07
CA ILE A 48 6.30 -12.38 -12.95
C ILE A 48 5.81 -11.88 -14.31
N ARG A 49 6.70 -11.39 -15.18
CA ARG A 49 6.33 -10.98 -16.54
C ARG A 49 5.74 -12.13 -17.34
N LEU A 50 6.35 -13.30 -17.28
CA LEU A 50 5.84 -14.48 -17.98
C LEU A 50 4.44 -14.86 -17.47
N ALA A 51 4.25 -14.94 -16.16
CA ALA A 51 2.95 -15.26 -15.56
C ALA A 51 1.90 -14.18 -15.90
N TRP A 52 2.28 -12.89 -15.81
CA TRP A 52 1.38 -11.78 -16.08
C TRP A 52 0.89 -11.78 -17.54
N PHE A 53 1.79 -11.74 -18.51
CA PHE A 53 1.41 -11.64 -19.91
C PHE A 53 0.89 -12.96 -20.50
N GLY A 54 1.38 -14.12 -19.98
CA GLY A 54 0.97 -15.43 -20.48
C GLY A 54 -0.36 -15.92 -19.93
N LEU A 55 -0.71 -15.56 -18.69
CA LEU A 55 -1.89 -16.11 -18.02
C LEU A 55 -2.77 -15.03 -17.39
N VAL A 56 -2.23 -14.19 -16.51
CA VAL A 56 -3.04 -13.32 -15.64
C VAL A 56 -3.78 -12.26 -16.47
N LEU A 57 -3.08 -11.53 -17.33
CA LEU A 57 -3.67 -10.49 -18.16
C LEU A 57 -4.76 -11.01 -19.11
N PRO A 58 -4.54 -12.09 -19.89
CA PRO A 58 -5.61 -12.67 -20.71
C PRO A 58 -6.83 -13.11 -19.89
N CYS A 59 -6.61 -13.79 -18.75
CA CYS A 59 -7.70 -14.24 -17.90
C CYS A 59 -8.50 -13.06 -17.30
N LEU A 60 -7.83 -11.99 -16.87
CA LEU A 60 -8.48 -10.79 -16.36
C LEU A 60 -9.30 -10.09 -17.44
N LEU A 61 -8.77 -9.94 -18.66
CA LEU A 61 -9.50 -9.35 -19.79
C LEU A 61 -10.76 -10.13 -20.11
N ILE A 62 -10.67 -11.46 -20.22
CA ILE A 62 -11.82 -12.33 -20.48
C ILE A 62 -12.84 -12.21 -19.35
N ASN A 63 -12.40 -12.23 -18.10
CA ASN A 63 -13.28 -12.12 -16.94
C ASN A 63 -14.03 -10.77 -16.92
N TYR A 64 -13.34 -9.66 -17.14
CA TYR A 64 -13.99 -8.35 -17.15
C TYR A 64 -14.97 -8.17 -18.32
N LEU A 65 -14.59 -8.65 -19.51
CA LEU A 65 -15.49 -8.65 -20.66
C LEU A 65 -16.72 -9.55 -20.41
N GLY A 66 -16.52 -10.72 -19.80
CA GLY A 66 -17.60 -11.62 -19.40
C GLY A 66 -18.56 -11.00 -18.40
N GLN A 67 -18.05 -10.37 -17.34
CA GLN A 67 -18.88 -9.65 -16.37
C GLN A 67 -19.64 -8.50 -17.02
N GLY A 68 -18.98 -7.72 -17.89
CA GLY A 68 -19.64 -6.63 -18.62
C GLY A 68 -20.76 -7.13 -19.53
N ALA A 69 -20.53 -8.19 -20.27
CA ALA A 69 -21.55 -8.80 -21.15
C ALA A 69 -22.73 -9.33 -20.33
N MET A 70 -22.45 -9.97 -19.20
CA MET A 70 -23.50 -10.49 -18.31
C MET A 70 -24.36 -9.39 -17.71
N ILE A 71 -23.78 -8.31 -17.22
CA ILE A 71 -24.54 -7.16 -16.67
C ILE A 71 -25.41 -6.51 -17.74
N LEU A 72 -24.94 -6.46 -19.00
CA LEU A 72 -25.75 -5.96 -20.12
C LEU A 72 -26.92 -6.86 -20.44
N SER A 73 -26.77 -8.18 -20.29
CA SER A 73 -27.82 -9.17 -20.57
C SER A 73 -28.79 -9.35 -19.42
N HIS A 74 -28.30 -9.23 -18.17
CA HIS A 74 -29.06 -9.46 -16.94
C HIS A 74 -28.74 -8.34 -15.94
N PRO A 75 -29.37 -7.17 -16.04
CA PRO A 75 -29.13 -6.04 -15.16
C PRO A 75 -29.40 -6.33 -13.67
N ASP A 76 -30.26 -7.30 -13.37
CA ASP A 76 -30.60 -7.72 -12.01
C ASP A 76 -29.48 -8.46 -11.29
N TRP A 77 -28.41 -8.84 -12.01
CA TRP A 77 -27.29 -9.61 -11.45
C TRP A 77 -26.09 -8.73 -11.05
N ILE A 78 -26.29 -7.43 -10.97
CA ILE A 78 -25.25 -6.45 -10.66
C ILE A 78 -24.63 -6.62 -9.27
N ASP A 79 -25.36 -7.24 -8.33
CA ASP A 79 -24.90 -7.41 -6.94
C ASP A 79 -23.67 -8.29 -6.81
N ASN A 80 -23.59 -9.39 -7.57
CA ASN A 80 -22.50 -10.36 -7.55
C ASN A 80 -22.19 -10.95 -8.92
N PRO A 81 -21.73 -10.14 -9.89
CA PRO A 81 -21.56 -10.58 -11.27
C PRO A 81 -20.55 -11.72 -11.40
N PHE A 82 -19.47 -11.70 -10.62
CA PHE A 82 -18.42 -12.71 -10.68
C PHE A 82 -18.91 -14.13 -10.35
N PHE A 83 -19.65 -14.29 -9.25
CA PHE A 83 -20.15 -15.61 -8.85
C PHE A 83 -21.35 -16.08 -9.68
N ARG A 84 -22.19 -15.14 -10.13
CA ARG A 84 -23.36 -15.46 -10.99
C ARG A 84 -23.01 -15.83 -12.41
N MET A 85 -21.79 -15.52 -12.88
CA MET A 85 -21.28 -15.93 -14.17
C MET A 85 -20.93 -17.43 -14.21
N ALA A 86 -20.68 -18.03 -13.06
CA ALA A 86 -20.37 -19.45 -12.96
C ALA A 86 -21.65 -20.29 -13.05
N PRO A 87 -21.64 -21.43 -13.76
CA PRO A 87 -22.75 -22.39 -13.71
C PRO A 87 -22.88 -22.98 -12.30
N ASP A 88 -24.08 -23.43 -11.92
CA ASP A 88 -24.41 -23.89 -10.55
C ASP A 88 -23.42 -24.92 -9.99
N TRP A 89 -22.98 -25.88 -10.83
CA TRP A 89 -22.03 -26.91 -10.43
C TRP A 89 -20.63 -26.34 -10.11
N ALA A 90 -20.27 -25.20 -10.70
CA ALA A 90 -18.95 -24.59 -10.53
C ALA A 90 -18.92 -23.56 -9.36
N THR A 91 -20.06 -23.22 -8.79
CA THR A 91 -20.13 -22.19 -7.72
C THR A 91 -19.30 -22.59 -6.49
N ILE A 92 -19.40 -23.82 -5.99
CA ILE A 92 -18.64 -24.29 -4.83
C ILE A 92 -17.13 -24.33 -5.11
N PRO A 93 -16.64 -24.93 -6.21
CA PRO A 93 -15.23 -24.84 -6.61
C PRO A 93 -14.73 -23.40 -6.74
N LEU A 94 -15.53 -22.51 -7.35
CA LEU A 94 -15.16 -21.11 -7.54
C LEU A 94 -15.00 -20.39 -6.21
N VAL A 95 -15.94 -20.54 -5.27
CA VAL A 95 -15.86 -19.97 -3.92
C VAL A 95 -14.61 -20.48 -3.19
N THR A 96 -14.32 -21.78 -3.30
CA THR A 96 -13.14 -22.39 -2.67
C THR A 96 -11.85 -21.76 -3.22
N ILE A 97 -11.71 -21.67 -4.54
CA ILE A 97 -10.53 -21.05 -5.18
C ILE A 97 -10.43 -19.56 -4.83
N ALA A 98 -11.54 -18.83 -4.84
CA ALA A 98 -11.57 -17.42 -4.46
C ALA A 98 -11.13 -17.23 -2.99
N THR A 99 -11.56 -18.11 -2.08
CA THR A 99 -11.14 -18.09 -0.68
C THR A 99 -9.64 -18.36 -0.55
N MET A 100 -9.11 -19.35 -1.26
CA MET A 100 -7.66 -19.62 -1.27
C MET A 100 -6.88 -18.42 -1.82
N ALA A 101 -7.37 -17.78 -2.88
CA ALA A 101 -6.75 -16.58 -3.46
C ALA A 101 -6.72 -15.41 -2.45
N THR A 102 -7.79 -15.20 -1.67
CA THR A 102 -7.80 -14.16 -0.63
C THR A 102 -6.82 -14.44 0.50
N VAL A 103 -6.63 -15.69 0.89
CA VAL A 103 -5.61 -16.09 1.88
C VAL A 103 -4.21 -15.76 1.37
N ILE A 104 -3.90 -16.09 0.11
CA ILE A 104 -2.61 -15.78 -0.52
C ILE A 104 -2.38 -14.26 -0.60
N ALA A 105 -3.39 -13.51 -1.03
CA ALA A 105 -3.33 -12.05 -1.09
C ALA A 105 -3.08 -11.44 0.30
N SER A 106 -3.73 -11.97 1.35
CA SER A 106 -3.50 -11.55 2.73
C SER A 106 -2.04 -11.78 3.18
N GLN A 107 -1.43 -12.90 2.80
CA GLN A 107 -0.03 -13.18 3.12
C GLN A 107 0.91 -12.17 2.45
N ALA A 108 0.67 -11.80 1.20
CA ALA A 108 1.48 -10.79 0.51
C ALA A 108 1.43 -9.43 1.22
N VAL A 109 0.25 -8.99 1.66
CA VAL A 109 0.07 -7.75 2.42
C VAL A 109 0.80 -7.79 3.77
N ILE A 110 0.70 -8.90 4.51
CA ILE A 110 1.38 -9.08 5.79
C ILE A 110 2.89 -9.05 5.62
N SER A 111 3.43 -9.74 4.61
CA SER A 111 4.87 -9.74 4.30
C SER A 111 5.36 -8.35 3.91
N GLY A 112 4.59 -7.60 3.12
CA GLY A 112 4.85 -6.21 2.80
C GLY A 112 4.89 -5.31 4.03
N ALA A 113 3.95 -5.48 4.96
CA ALA A 113 3.91 -4.72 6.21
C ALA A 113 5.13 -5.02 7.11
N PHE A 114 5.61 -6.28 7.16
CA PHE A 114 6.84 -6.61 7.89
C PHE A 114 8.05 -5.93 7.28
N SER A 115 8.20 -5.98 5.95
CA SER A 115 9.32 -5.37 5.24
C SER A 115 9.34 -3.85 5.45
N MET A 116 8.20 -3.18 5.31
CA MET A 116 8.08 -1.74 5.54
C MET A 116 8.38 -1.35 6.99
N SER A 117 7.89 -2.13 7.96
CA SER A 117 8.13 -1.87 9.38
C SER A 117 9.60 -2.07 9.75
N SER A 118 10.25 -3.09 9.19
CA SER A 118 11.68 -3.32 9.37
C SER A 118 12.51 -2.18 8.80
N GLU A 119 12.16 -1.69 7.61
CA GLU A 119 12.86 -0.57 6.99
C GLU A 119 12.64 0.74 7.76
N ALA A 120 11.42 1.00 8.24
CA ALA A 120 11.12 2.14 9.10
C ALA A 120 11.94 2.11 10.40
N ALA A 121 12.14 0.93 10.99
CA ALA A 121 12.99 0.78 12.17
C ALA A 121 14.49 1.00 11.84
N ARG A 122 14.97 0.54 10.67
CA ARG A 122 16.34 0.81 10.19
C ARG A 122 16.60 2.29 9.96
N LEU A 123 15.61 3.02 9.46
CA LEU A 123 15.66 4.47 9.28
C LEU A 123 15.49 5.27 10.59
N GLY A 124 15.36 4.60 11.73
CA GLY A 124 15.18 5.24 13.03
C GLY A 124 13.82 5.90 13.23
N LEU A 125 12.82 5.55 12.41
CA LEU A 125 11.44 6.06 12.52
C LEU A 125 10.60 5.26 13.51
N LEU A 126 10.99 4.01 13.80
CA LEU A 126 10.35 3.13 14.77
C LEU A 126 11.40 2.59 15.75
N PRO A 127 11.00 2.13 16.95
CA PRO A 127 11.88 1.40 17.84
C PRO A 127 12.42 0.13 17.19
N ARG A 128 13.48 -0.44 17.75
CA ARG A 128 14.00 -1.72 17.27
C ARG A 128 12.95 -2.80 17.47
N LEU A 129 12.53 -3.41 16.37
CA LEU A 129 11.55 -4.49 16.34
C LEU A 129 12.25 -5.85 16.46
N GLY A 130 11.56 -6.83 17.03
CA GLY A 130 12.04 -8.19 17.16
C GLY A 130 11.96 -8.96 15.84
N VAL A 131 12.87 -8.68 14.90
CA VAL A 131 12.89 -9.33 13.59
C VAL A 131 13.39 -10.78 13.72
N ARG A 132 12.57 -11.74 13.33
CA ARG A 132 12.91 -13.16 13.23
C ARG A 132 13.01 -13.56 11.77
N HIS A 133 14.16 -14.08 11.37
CA HIS A 133 14.35 -14.65 10.03
C HIS A 133 13.71 -16.04 9.99
N THR A 134 12.77 -16.28 9.08
CA THR A 134 12.07 -17.56 8.93
C THR A 134 12.78 -18.52 7.96
N SER A 135 13.66 -18.01 7.09
CA SER A 135 14.49 -18.79 6.17
C SER A 135 15.97 -18.48 6.35
N LYS A 136 16.80 -19.52 6.26
CA LYS A 136 18.27 -19.38 6.27
C LYS A 136 18.84 -19.00 4.89
N SER A 137 18.11 -19.29 3.82
CA SER A 137 18.54 -19.11 2.43
C SER A 137 18.01 -17.82 1.79
N GLU A 138 16.87 -17.32 2.25
CA GLU A 138 16.24 -16.11 1.72
C GLU A 138 16.12 -15.03 2.79
N GLY A 139 17.04 -14.07 2.78
CA GLY A 139 17.10 -12.98 3.75
C GLY A 139 15.88 -12.04 3.75
N GLY A 140 14.98 -12.17 2.77
CA GLY A 140 13.77 -11.37 2.67
C GLY A 140 12.56 -11.91 3.45
N GLN A 141 12.61 -13.14 3.94
CA GLN A 141 11.52 -13.74 4.71
C GLN A 141 11.69 -13.43 6.20
N ILE A 142 11.04 -12.37 6.65
CA ILE A 142 11.08 -11.90 8.03
C ILE A 142 9.70 -12.03 8.69
N TYR A 143 9.69 -12.29 10.00
CA TYR A 143 8.52 -12.28 10.85
C TYR A 143 8.71 -11.31 12.01
N ILE A 144 7.74 -10.43 12.22
CA ILE A 144 7.76 -9.42 13.28
C ILE A 144 6.50 -9.59 14.14
N PRO A 145 6.61 -10.21 15.32
CA PRO A 145 5.45 -10.51 16.17
C PRO A 145 4.60 -9.30 16.51
N GLU A 146 5.23 -8.18 16.82
CA GLU A 146 4.55 -6.93 17.22
C GLU A 146 3.67 -6.41 16.09
N VAL A 147 4.18 -6.41 14.85
CA VAL A 147 3.43 -5.99 13.67
C VAL A 147 2.31 -6.97 13.36
N ASN A 148 2.58 -8.27 13.47
CA ASN A 148 1.58 -9.31 13.21
C ASN A 148 0.37 -9.18 14.15
N TRP A 149 0.59 -9.02 15.46
CA TRP A 149 -0.50 -8.82 16.42
C TRP A 149 -1.24 -7.50 16.20
N THR A 150 -0.52 -6.43 15.86
CA THR A 150 -1.15 -5.13 15.54
C THR A 150 -2.05 -5.26 14.32
N LEU A 151 -1.59 -5.92 13.25
CA LEU A 151 -2.40 -6.18 12.06
C LEU A 151 -3.62 -7.06 12.38
N PHE A 152 -3.45 -8.14 13.16
CA PHE A 152 -4.54 -9.00 13.57
C PHE A 152 -5.63 -8.24 14.33
N ILE A 153 -5.24 -7.48 15.35
CA ILE A 153 -6.18 -6.67 16.14
C ILE A 153 -6.83 -5.60 15.26
N GLY A 154 -6.06 -4.95 14.38
CA GLY A 154 -6.56 -3.95 13.45
C GLY A 154 -7.59 -4.52 12.48
N VAL A 155 -7.33 -5.66 11.87
CA VAL A 155 -8.26 -6.35 10.96
C VAL A 155 -9.52 -6.77 11.70
N LEU A 156 -9.40 -7.34 12.90
CA LEU A 156 -10.55 -7.73 13.71
C LEU A 156 -11.43 -6.50 14.06
N ALA A 157 -10.81 -5.40 14.46
CA ALA A 157 -11.51 -4.16 14.73
C ALA A 157 -12.23 -3.62 13.49
N LEU A 158 -11.59 -3.65 12.31
CA LEU A 158 -12.21 -3.22 11.05
C LEU A 158 -13.41 -4.08 10.67
N ILE A 159 -13.34 -5.39 10.86
CA ILE A 159 -14.46 -6.31 10.61
C ILE A 159 -15.65 -5.99 11.53
N LEU A 160 -15.38 -5.77 12.81
CA LEU A 160 -16.42 -5.45 13.79
C LEU A 160 -17.07 -4.07 13.56
N ILE A 161 -16.27 -3.08 13.12
CA ILE A 161 -16.76 -1.71 12.86
C ILE A 161 -17.57 -1.64 11.56
N PHE A 162 -17.04 -2.21 10.48
CA PHE A 162 -17.65 -2.05 9.15
C PHE A 162 -18.76 -3.05 8.87
N GLN A 163 -18.65 -4.30 9.32
CA GLN A 163 -19.62 -5.39 9.16
C GLN A 163 -20.02 -5.73 7.71
N THR A 164 -19.71 -4.86 6.75
CA THR A 164 -20.01 -5.03 5.32
C THR A 164 -18.80 -4.74 4.45
N SER A 165 -18.60 -5.54 3.40
CA SER A 165 -17.50 -5.36 2.44
C SER A 165 -17.59 -4.02 1.69
N SER A 166 -18.80 -3.52 1.43
CA SER A 166 -19.01 -2.24 0.74
C SER A 166 -18.48 -1.04 1.54
N LYS A 167 -18.72 -1.00 2.86
CA LYS A 167 -18.16 0.05 3.73
C LYS A 167 -16.63 -0.06 3.83
N LEU A 168 -16.12 -1.29 3.94
CA LEU A 168 -14.68 -1.54 3.98
C LEU A 168 -13.99 -1.10 2.68
N ALA A 169 -14.61 -1.38 1.53
CA ALA A 169 -14.12 -0.91 0.22
C ALA A 169 -14.02 0.62 0.13
N THR A 170 -14.95 1.34 0.77
CA THR A 170 -14.90 2.81 0.84
C THR A 170 -13.67 3.30 1.62
N ALA A 171 -13.38 2.71 2.77
CA ALA A 171 -12.20 3.03 3.56
C ALA A 171 -10.91 2.70 2.81
N TYR A 172 -10.86 1.53 2.17
CA TYR A 172 -9.74 1.07 1.35
C TYR A 172 -9.48 2.04 0.18
N GLY A 173 -10.52 2.45 -0.55
CA GLY A 173 -10.38 3.38 -1.67
C GLY A 173 -9.72 4.70 -1.27
N LEU A 174 -10.05 5.26 -0.10
CA LEU A 174 -9.40 6.49 0.38
C LEU A 174 -7.93 6.25 0.75
N ALA A 175 -7.62 5.14 1.42
CA ALA A 175 -6.25 4.80 1.79
C ALA A 175 -5.35 4.65 0.56
N VAL A 176 -5.79 3.88 -0.44
CA VAL A 176 -5.03 3.61 -1.66
C VAL A 176 -4.81 4.88 -2.48
N THR A 177 -5.85 5.69 -2.67
CA THR A 177 -5.71 6.93 -3.44
C THR A 177 -4.83 7.95 -2.73
N GLY A 178 -4.83 7.98 -1.40
CA GLY A 178 -3.88 8.77 -0.62
C GLY A 178 -2.44 8.28 -0.79
N THR A 179 -2.22 6.97 -0.84
CA THR A 179 -0.91 6.37 -1.10
C THR A 179 -0.41 6.73 -2.51
N PHE A 180 -1.25 6.74 -3.53
CA PHE A 180 -0.86 7.15 -4.88
C PHE A 180 -0.31 8.57 -4.90
N LEU A 181 -1.03 9.53 -4.32
CA LEU A 181 -0.56 10.92 -4.22
C LEU A 181 0.79 11.05 -3.51
N LEU A 182 0.99 10.32 -2.42
CA LEU A 182 2.26 10.30 -1.70
C LEU A 182 3.37 9.70 -2.57
N THR A 183 3.11 8.58 -3.24
CA THR A 183 4.07 7.91 -4.12
C THR A 183 4.47 8.80 -5.29
N THR A 184 3.51 9.43 -5.96
CA THR A 184 3.78 10.38 -7.05
C THR A 184 4.55 11.59 -6.57
N SER A 185 4.24 12.13 -5.39
CA SER A 185 4.99 13.24 -4.80
C SER A 185 6.45 12.85 -4.51
N LEU A 186 6.68 11.69 -3.92
CA LEU A 186 8.03 11.16 -3.67
C LEU A 186 8.78 10.87 -4.97
N PHE A 187 8.09 10.31 -5.97
CA PHE A 187 8.65 10.08 -7.29
C PHE A 187 9.13 11.35 -7.96
N LEU A 188 8.34 12.44 -7.92
CA LEU A 188 8.73 13.74 -8.46
C LEU A 188 9.98 14.29 -7.77
N VAL A 189 10.07 14.15 -6.44
CA VAL A 189 11.27 14.56 -5.69
C VAL A 189 12.48 13.73 -6.11
N LEU A 190 12.33 12.41 -6.25
CA LEU A 190 13.39 11.50 -6.70
C LEU A 190 13.84 11.83 -8.13
N ALA A 191 12.88 12.00 -9.05
CA ALA A 191 13.15 12.33 -10.44
C ALA A 191 13.89 13.66 -10.58
N HIS A 192 13.56 14.63 -9.73
CA HIS A 192 14.27 15.90 -9.70
C HIS A 192 15.70 15.76 -9.14
N ARG A 193 15.84 15.11 -7.97
CA ARG A 193 17.13 15.10 -7.25
C ARG A 193 18.10 14.04 -7.76
N ALA A 194 17.63 12.85 -8.09
CA ALA A 194 18.49 11.73 -8.48
C ALA A 194 18.63 11.60 -9.99
N TRP A 195 17.56 11.82 -10.75
CA TRP A 195 17.57 11.66 -12.21
C TRP A 195 17.72 12.98 -12.97
N HIS A 196 17.74 14.13 -12.27
CA HIS A 196 17.93 15.45 -12.83
C HIS A 196 16.94 15.78 -13.97
N TRP A 197 15.71 15.33 -13.87
CA TRP A 197 14.68 15.62 -14.86
C TRP A 197 14.46 17.15 -14.97
N PRO A 198 14.27 17.66 -16.20
CA PRO A 198 14.02 19.08 -16.39
C PRO A 198 12.67 19.49 -15.77
N MET A 199 12.58 20.69 -15.25
CA MET A 199 11.41 21.18 -14.50
C MET A 199 10.11 21.08 -15.31
N TRP A 200 10.16 21.32 -16.62
CA TRP A 200 8.98 21.21 -17.47
C TRP A 200 8.40 19.77 -17.52
N ALA A 201 9.27 18.75 -17.54
CA ALA A 201 8.84 17.36 -17.55
C ALA A 201 8.22 16.97 -16.20
N LEU A 202 8.76 17.47 -15.09
CA LEU A 202 8.21 17.25 -13.74
C LEU A 202 6.82 17.90 -13.61
N ILE A 203 6.66 19.14 -14.09
CA ILE A 203 5.38 19.83 -14.06
C ILE A 203 4.37 19.10 -14.96
N PHE A 204 4.75 18.73 -16.17
CA PHE A 204 3.88 18.00 -17.10
C PHE A 204 3.41 16.68 -16.50
N PHE A 205 4.32 15.87 -15.99
CA PHE A 205 4.00 14.59 -15.34
C PHE A 205 3.14 14.80 -14.07
N GLY A 206 3.52 15.75 -13.22
CA GLY A 206 2.81 16.06 -11.99
C GLY A 206 1.38 16.58 -12.24
N VAL A 207 1.17 17.39 -13.26
CA VAL A 207 -0.17 17.89 -13.62
C VAL A 207 -1.03 16.77 -14.19
N ILE A 208 -0.49 15.93 -15.07
CA ILE A 208 -1.29 14.85 -15.68
C ILE A 208 -1.58 13.75 -14.66
N VAL A 209 -0.54 13.14 -14.09
CA VAL A 209 -0.71 11.99 -13.19
C VAL A 209 -1.26 12.46 -11.84
N GLY A 210 -0.63 13.45 -11.23
CA GLY A 210 -1.08 13.99 -9.95
C GLY A 210 -2.46 14.66 -10.03
N GLY A 211 -2.82 15.27 -11.17
CA GLY A 211 -4.15 15.82 -11.40
C GLY A 211 -5.25 14.75 -11.44
N VAL A 212 -4.99 13.63 -12.11
CA VAL A 212 -5.89 12.47 -12.12
C VAL A 212 -6.01 11.88 -10.71
N GLU A 213 -4.87 11.62 -10.05
CA GLU A 213 -4.85 11.07 -8.69
C GLU A 213 -5.56 11.99 -7.68
N LEU A 214 -5.34 13.31 -7.77
CA LEU A 214 -6.01 14.30 -6.93
C LEU A 214 -7.53 14.30 -7.16
N SER A 215 -7.96 14.18 -8.40
CA SER A 215 -9.39 14.10 -8.74
C SER A 215 -10.03 12.87 -8.12
N ILE A 216 -9.38 11.72 -8.22
CA ILE A 216 -9.85 10.45 -7.66
C ILE A 216 -9.84 10.49 -6.12
N PHE A 217 -8.77 11.00 -5.53
CA PHE A 217 -8.66 11.19 -4.08
C PHE A 217 -9.78 12.10 -3.56
N SER A 218 -10.03 13.23 -4.25
CA SER A 218 -11.13 14.16 -3.91
C SER A 218 -12.48 13.49 -3.99
N ALA A 219 -12.72 12.62 -4.98
CA ALA A 219 -13.94 11.83 -5.08
C ALA A 219 -14.13 10.87 -3.88
N ASN A 220 -13.04 10.28 -3.39
CA ASN A 220 -13.08 9.41 -2.22
C ASN A 220 -13.17 10.19 -0.90
N LEU A 221 -12.69 11.45 -0.84
CA LEU A 221 -12.88 12.33 0.31
C LEU A 221 -14.37 12.60 0.62
N LEU A 222 -15.23 12.63 -0.39
CA LEU A 222 -16.68 12.76 -0.17
C LEU A 222 -17.27 11.61 0.66
N LYS A 223 -16.55 10.49 0.73
CA LYS A 223 -16.97 9.29 1.47
C LYS A 223 -16.36 9.19 2.88
N ILE A 224 -15.72 10.24 3.38
CA ILE A 224 -15.10 10.24 4.73
C ILE A 224 -16.11 9.85 5.81
N ALA A 225 -17.31 10.44 5.78
CA ALA A 225 -18.35 10.18 6.76
C ALA A 225 -18.85 8.72 6.76
N SER A 226 -18.72 8.01 5.63
CA SER A 226 -19.15 6.60 5.48
C SER A 226 -18.06 5.58 5.82
N GLY A 227 -16.97 5.98 6.46
CA GLY A 227 -15.91 5.08 6.93
C GLY A 227 -14.49 5.46 6.50
N GLY A 228 -14.32 6.42 5.58
CA GLY A 228 -13.02 6.87 5.12
C GLY A 228 -12.15 7.56 6.20
N TRP A 229 -12.75 7.99 7.32
CA TRP A 229 -12.00 8.61 8.42
C TRP A 229 -11.07 7.63 9.16
N ILE A 230 -11.35 6.33 9.16
CA ILE A 230 -10.57 5.31 9.89
C ILE A 230 -9.14 5.19 9.37
N PRO A 231 -8.87 5.04 8.06
CA PRO A 231 -7.51 5.05 7.53
C PRO A 231 -6.74 6.32 7.86
N LEU A 232 -7.40 7.49 7.84
CA LEU A 232 -6.78 8.76 8.19
C LEU A 232 -6.41 8.84 9.68
N LEU A 233 -7.29 8.34 10.55
CA LEU A 233 -7.00 8.23 11.98
C LEU A 233 -5.79 7.33 12.22
N PHE A 234 -5.77 6.13 11.60
CA PHE A 234 -4.65 5.20 11.72
C PHE A 234 -3.34 5.81 11.21
N ALA A 235 -3.35 6.42 10.03
CA ALA A 235 -2.19 7.11 9.48
C ALA A 235 -1.68 8.21 10.43
N THR A 236 -2.60 8.99 11.01
CA THR A 236 -2.26 10.05 11.97
C THR A 236 -1.58 9.47 13.22
N ILE A 237 -2.12 8.38 13.77
CA ILE A 237 -1.52 7.69 14.93
C ILE A 237 -0.11 7.22 14.60
N VAL A 238 0.10 6.57 13.45
CA VAL A 238 1.42 6.10 13.03
C VAL A 238 2.40 7.26 12.85
N VAL A 239 1.99 8.36 12.22
CA VAL A 239 2.82 9.57 12.06
C VAL A 239 3.20 10.17 13.41
N ILE A 240 2.27 10.23 14.38
CA ILE A 240 2.55 10.70 15.74
C ILE A 240 3.60 9.80 16.41
N ILE A 241 3.43 8.48 16.34
CA ILE A 241 4.39 7.52 16.90
C ILE A 241 5.78 7.73 16.28
N MET A 242 5.87 7.76 14.94
CA MET A 242 7.14 7.92 14.23
C MET A 242 7.83 9.25 14.54
N THR A 243 7.08 10.34 14.55
CA THR A 243 7.63 11.67 14.84
C THR A 243 8.06 11.82 16.30
N THR A 244 7.29 11.28 17.23
CA THR A 244 7.62 11.27 18.67
C THR A 244 8.88 10.43 18.93
N TRP A 245 8.95 9.25 18.34
CA TRP A 245 10.12 8.38 18.44
C TRP A 245 11.38 9.07 17.91
N ARG A 246 11.31 9.62 16.69
CA ARG A 246 12.44 10.32 16.07
C ARG A 246 12.92 11.52 16.90
N ARG A 247 11.98 12.30 17.46
CA ARG A 247 12.33 13.43 18.33
C ARG A 247 12.97 12.95 19.64
N GLY A 248 12.42 11.89 20.24
CA GLY A 248 12.95 11.31 21.48
C GLY A 248 14.37 10.74 21.30
N THR A 249 14.62 10.01 20.24
CA THR A 249 15.96 9.48 19.94
C THR A 249 16.97 10.58 19.64
N ALA A 250 16.56 11.63 18.93
CA ALA A 250 17.43 12.79 18.69
C ALA A 250 17.76 13.55 19.98
N TYR A 251 16.79 13.70 20.88
CA TYR A 251 17.00 14.32 22.19
C TYR A 251 17.98 13.53 23.05
N ILE A 252 17.78 12.19 23.13
CA ILE A 252 18.69 11.31 23.89
C ILE A 252 20.10 11.32 23.29
N ALA A 253 20.23 11.32 21.97
CA ALA A 253 21.53 11.39 21.31
C ALA A 253 22.28 12.68 21.64
N LYS A 254 21.55 13.82 21.64
CA LYS A 254 22.12 15.10 22.02
C LYS A 254 22.54 15.11 23.50
N GLN A 255 21.67 14.63 24.40
CA GLN A 255 21.97 14.56 25.83
C GLN A 255 23.22 13.72 26.11
N ARG A 256 23.35 12.56 25.43
CA ARG A 256 24.56 11.72 25.55
C ARG A 256 25.81 12.45 25.07
N GLN A 257 25.73 13.15 23.95
CA GLN A 257 26.86 13.93 23.43
C GLN A 257 27.29 15.03 24.42
N ASP A 258 26.32 15.68 25.07
CA ASP A 258 26.59 16.70 26.08
C ASP A 258 27.19 16.08 27.36
N ASP A 259 26.74 14.89 27.80
CA ASP A 259 27.19 14.19 28.98
C ASP A 259 28.54 13.49 28.79
N GLU A 260 28.78 12.88 27.63
CA GLU A 260 30.01 12.09 27.31
C GLU A 260 31.16 12.99 26.83
N GLY A 261 30.85 14.19 26.35
CA GLY A 261 31.83 15.14 25.79
C GLY A 261 32.39 14.74 24.41
N PRO A 262 33.30 15.54 23.86
CA PRO A 262 33.97 15.26 22.59
C PRO A 262 34.86 14.01 22.69
N LEU A 263 34.91 13.20 21.62
CA LEU A 263 35.78 12.02 21.56
C LEU A 263 37.24 12.37 21.73
N ASP A 264 37.66 13.55 21.30
CA ASP A 264 39.04 14.01 21.41
C ASP A 264 39.47 14.19 22.88
N ASP A 265 38.57 14.68 23.74
CA ASP A 265 38.84 14.82 25.18
C ASP A 265 38.98 13.46 25.85
N PHE A 266 38.16 12.47 25.45
CA PHE A 266 38.30 11.09 25.90
C PHE A 266 39.59 10.46 25.43
N LEU A 267 40.00 10.67 24.18
CA LEU A 267 41.27 10.17 23.65
C LEU A 267 42.48 10.79 24.36
N ASN A 268 42.44 12.10 24.64
CA ASN A 268 43.48 12.79 25.40
C ASN A 268 43.56 12.25 26.83
N TRP A 269 42.43 12.09 27.51
CA TRP A 269 42.37 11.45 28.82
C TRP A 269 42.94 10.04 28.82
N MET A 270 42.62 9.19 27.78
CA MET A 270 43.19 7.85 27.62
C MET A 270 44.73 7.85 27.43
N HIS A 271 45.22 8.86 26.69
CA HIS A 271 46.68 9.01 26.48
C HIS A 271 47.43 9.43 27.76
N GLU A 272 46.80 10.30 28.53
CA GLU A 272 47.38 10.79 29.81
C GLU A 272 47.30 9.74 30.94
N THR A 273 46.12 9.14 31.11
CA THR A 273 45.81 8.27 32.26
C THR A 273 46.32 6.83 32.04
N LYS A 274 46.51 6.40 30.78
CA LYS A 274 46.93 5.03 30.38
C LYS A 274 46.20 3.95 31.20
N PRO A 275 44.85 3.90 31.16
CA PRO A 275 44.13 2.94 31.96
C PRO A 275 44.53 1.49 31.65
N THR A 276 44.49 0.65 32.70
CA THR A 276 44.85 -0.78 32.59
C THR A 276 43.87 -1.47 31.62
N ARG A 277 44.39 -2.06 30.55
CA ARG A 277 43.58 -2.82 29.60
C ARG A 277 43.21 -4.16 30.22
N VAL A 278 41.90 -4.46 30.25
CA VAL A 278 41.42 -5.80 30.61
C VAL A 278 41.61 -6.71 29.40
N PRO A 279 42.19 -7.90 29.56
CA PRO A 279 42.25 -8.88 28.46
C PRO A 279 40.82 -9.28 28.10
N GLY A 280 40.43 -9.06 26.83
CA GLY A 280 39.15 -9.42 26.27
C GLY A 280 39.31 -10.46 25.18
#